data_20bcf4b438a8c241815b6bba68b15e31
#
_entry.id   20bcf4b438a8c241815b6bba68b15e31
#
_cell.length_a   1.000
_cell.length_b   1.000
_cell.length_c   1.000
_cell.angle_alpha   90.00
_cell.angle_beta   90.00
_cell.angle_gamma   90.00
#
_symmetry.space_group_name_H-M   'P 1'
#
loop_
_entity.id
_entity.type
_entity.pdbx_description
1 polymer ?
#
loop_
_entity_poly.entity_id
_entity_poly.type
_entity_poly.pdbx_seq_one_letter_code
_entity_poly.pdbx_strand_id
1 'polypeptide(L)'
;GLIDERTIIAWLGDPFDVIRPGVALKLYPCHLASHTAIDAALQLVAQYRLDPQQVESVRVSVAPAAFQNLPYSGPKNPWEARASLQYVVATALLYGPPLLDQFTDTAVSDNRVREMMGRITVDASETPTPLIPNPSTVAVTLTGGRVLHHRVEFARGHPALPLDAEELDAKFLYCSRYILPPDHIEGAIHQFRNLENIADVTGLASILGG
;
A
#
# COMPACT_ATOMS: atom_id res chain seq x y z
N GLY A 1 -19.25 23.86 7.94
CA GLY A 1 -20.56 23.23 8.00
C GLY A 1 -20.85 22.84 9.45
N LEU A 2 -22.09 23.05 9.87
CA LEU A 2 -22.54 22.62 11.20
C LEU A 2 -22.58 21.09 11.22
N ILE A 3 -21.94 20.49 12.20
CA ILE A 3 -22.03 19.05 12.46
C ILE A 3 -23.47 18.79 12.93
N ASP A 4 -24.20 17.95 12.21
CA ASP A 4 -25.53 17.51 12.64
C ASP A 4 -25.36 16.36 13.65
N GLU A 5 -25.46 16.69 14.94
CA GLU A 5 -25.33 15.73 16.03
C GLU A 5 -26.33 14.58 15.93
N ARG A 6 -27.54 14.81 15.39
CA ARG A 6 -28.57 13.78 15.24
C ARG A 6 -28.13 12.73 14.22
N THR A 7 -27.49 13.16 13.13
CA THR A 7 -26.93 12.25 12.13
C THR A 7 -25.82 11.37 12.72
N ILE A 8 -24.91 11.97 13.53
CA ILE A 8 -23.84 11.20 14.20
C ILE A 8 -24.44 10.17 15.15
N ILE A 9 -25.40 10.57 16.00
CA ILE A 9 -26.01 9.66 16.97
C ILE A 9 -26.78 8.52 16.27
N ALA A 10 -27.47 8.80 15.16
CA ALA A 10 -28.22 7.81 14.42
C ALA A 10 -27.36 6.72 13.78
N TRP A 11 -26.06 6.99 13.60
CA TRP A 11 -25.11 6.04 12.98
C TRP A 11 -24.19 5.35 13.98
N LEU A 12 -24.30 5.68 15.28
CA LEU A 12 -23.49 5.07 16.32
C LEU A 12 -23.89 3.60 16.56
N GLY A 13 -23.02 2.71 16.10
CA GLY A 13 -23.09 1.29 16.45
C GLY A 13 -24.09 0.43 15.67
N ASP A 14 -24.79 0.99 14.64
CA ASP A 14 -25.71 0.21 13.81
C ASP A 14 -25.66 0.63 12.32
N PRO A 15 -24.87 -0.05 11.50
CA PRO A 15 -23.85 -1.05 11.87
C PRO A 15 -22.59 -0.40 12.46
N PHE A 16 -21.77 -1.18 13.17
CA PHE A 16 -20.44 -0.72 13.58
C PHE A 16 -19.58 -0.38 12.35
N ASP A 17 -18.79 0.70 12.42
CA ASP A 17 -17.93 1.15 11.31
C ASP A 17 -16.92 0.09 10.85
N VAL A 18 -16.50 -0.81 11.74
CA VAL A 18 -15.65 -1.97 11.37
C VAL A 18 -16.34 -2.92 10.41
N ILE A 19 -17.67 -2.95 10.39
CA ILE A 19 -18.50 -3.77 9.48
C ILE A 19 -18.83 -2.96 8.22
N ARG A 20 -19.26 -1.69 8.41
CA ARG A 20 -19.64 -0.81 7.31
C ARG A 20 -19.31 0.65 7.64
N PRO A 21 -18.46 1.33 6.87
CA PRO A 21 -17.88 0.93 5.56
C PRO A 21 -16.82 -0.15 5.61
N GLY A 22 -16.38 -0.59 6.79
CA GLY A 22 -15.31 -1.57 6.96
C GLY A 22 -13.94 -0.92 7.17
N VAL A 23 -12.92 -1.74 7.38
CA VAL A 23 -11.54 -1.32 7.65
C VAL A 23 -10.63 -1.69 6.50
N ALA A 24 -9.91 -0.71 5.97
CA ALA A 24 -8.87 -0.95 4.99
C ALA A 24 -7.58 -1.41 5.69
N LEU A 25 -7.04 -2.55 5.25
CA LEU A 25 -5.76 -3.09 5.71
C LEU A 25 -4.65 -2.63 4.77
N LYS A 26 -3.67 -1.91 5.30
CA LYS A 26 -2.51 -1.49 4.51
C LYS A 26 -1.63 -2.68 4.15
N LEU A 27 -1.51 -2.98 2.86
CA LEU A 27 -0.58 -4.00 2.39
C LEU A 27 0.87 -3.49 2.39
N TYR A 28 1.07 -2.21 2.13
CA TYR A 28 2.38 -1.55 2.09
C TYR A 28 2.59 -0.61 3.28
N PRO A 29 3.82 -0.51 3.85
CA PRO A 29 4.13 0.32 5.02
C PRO A 29 4.35 1.80 4.64
N CYS A 30 3.44 2.37 3.84
CA CYS A 30 3.48 3.74 3.35
C CYS A 30 2.12 4.43 3.47
N HIS A 31 1.99 5.65 2.97
CA HIS A 31 0.74 6.39 3.03
C HIS A 31 -0.33 5.73 2.16
N LEU A 32 -1.54 5.54 2.72
CA LEU A 32 -2.63 4.80 2.05
C LEU A 32 -3.00 5.38 0.67
N ALA A 33 -2.90 6.70 0.50
CA ALA A 33 -3.21 7.36 -0.77
C ALA A 33 -2.31 6.95 -1.95
N SER A 34 -1.18 6.27 -1.70
CA SER A 34 -0.29 5.75 -2.74
C SER A 34 -0.58 4.30 -3.16
N HIS A 35 -1.41 3.58 -2.41
CA HIS A 35 -1.59 2.14 -2.60
C HIS A 35 -2.18 1.78 -3.97
N THR A 36 -3.17 2.54 -4.48
CA THR A 36 -3.73 2.32 -5.82
C THR A 36 -2.71 2.52 -6.94
N ALA A 37 -1.79 3.47 -6.78
CA ALA A 37 -0.71 3.68 -7.75
C ALA A 37 0.36 2.58 -7.68
N ILE A 38 0.67 2.07 -6.48
CA ILE A 38 1.56 0.91 -6.30
C ILE A 38 0.96 -0.32 -6.99
N ASP A 39 -0.31 -0.62 -6.72
CA ASP A 39 -0.99 -1.76 -7.33
C ASP A 39 -1.05 -1.65 -8.85
N ALA A 40 -1.30 -0.44 -9.38
CA ALA A 40 -1.28 -0.20 -10.82
C ALA A 40 0.11 -0.45 -11.44
N ALA A 41 1.17 0.00 -10.80
CA ALA A 41 2.55 -0.25 -11.24
C ALA A 41 2.89 -1.74 -11.21
N LEU A 42 2.56 -2.44 -10.12
CA LEU A 42 2.79 -3.88 -9.97
C LEU A 42 2.04 -4.70 -11.02
N GLN A 43 0.79 -4.31 -11.33
CA GLN A 43 0.00 -4.98 -12.37
C GLN A 43 0.60 -4.77 -13.75
N LEU A 44 1.13 -3.58 -14.07
CA LEU A 44 1.85 -3.35 -15.33
C LEU A 44 3.10 -4.24 -15.42
N VAL A 45 3.89 -4.32 -14.33
CA VAL A 45 5.08 -5.19 -14.29
C VAL A 45 4.68 -6.65 -14.53
N ALA A 46 3.65 -7.15 -13.84
CA ALA A 46 3.22 -8.54 -13.95
C ALA A 46 2.62 -8.85 -15.34
N GLN A 47 1.72 -8.01 -15.83
CA GLN A 47 0.99 -8.23 -17.08
C GLN A 47 1.91 -8.21 -18.31
N TYR A 48 2.87 -7.29 -18.33
CA TYR A 48 3.72 -7.08 -19.50
C TYR A 48 5.15 -7.61 -19.33
N ARG A 49 5.47 -8.20 -18.17
CA ARG A 49 6.85 -8.60 -17.81
C ARG A 49 7.82 -7.45 -18.04
N LEU A 50 7.42 -6.28 -17.56
CA LEU A 50 8.07 -5.00 -17.81
C LEU A 50 9.53 -5.05 -17.37
N ASP A 51 10.44 -4.77 -18.29
CA ASP A 51 11.84 -4.56 -17.99
C ASP A 51 12.04 -3.09 -17.57
N PRO A 52 12.46 -2.81 -16.32
CA PRO A 52 12.69 -1.43 -15.88
C PRO A 52 13.69 -0.64 -16.73
N GLN A 53 14.62 -1.32 -17.43
CA GLN A 53 15.58 -0.66 -18.32
C GLN A 53 14.92 -0.08 -19.57
N GLN A 54 13.78 -0.61 -19.97
CA GLN A 54 13.01 -0.11 -21.11
C GLN A 54 12.06 1.03 -20.77
N VAL A 55 11.94 1.42 -19.48
CA VAL A 55 11.09 2.52 -19.05
C VAL A 55 11.75 3.85 -19.41
N GLU A 56 11.14 4.60 -20.33
CA GLU A 56 11.56 5.95 -20.71
C GLU A 56 10.97 7.00 -19.76
N SER A 57 9.66 6.95 -19.53
CA SER A 57 8.97 7.83 -18.59
C SER A 57 7.75 7.17 -17.97
N VAL A 58 7.34 7.69 -16.81
CA VAL A 58 6.15 7.24 -16.08
C VAL A 58 5.30 8.46 -15.71
N ARG A 59 4.00 8.38 -15.97
CA ARG A 59 3.03 9.35 -15.51
C ARG A 59 2.10 8.69 -14.50
N VAL A 60 1.96 9.33 -13.34
CA VAL A 60 1.07 8.87 -12.27
C VAL A 60 0.00 9.93 -12.05
N SER A 61 -1.24 9.60 -12.37
CA SER A 61 -2.39 10.46 -12.16
C SER A 61 -3.12 10.03 -10.89
N VAL A 62 -3.34 10.98 -9.98
CA VAL A 62 -4.00 10.76 -8.69
C VAL A 62 -5.06 11.86 -8.45
N ALA A 63 -5.95 11.64 -7.47
CA ALA A 63 -6.89 12.68 -7.06
C ALA A 63 -6.16 13.84 -6.34
N PRO A 64 -6.70 15.08 -6.38
CA PRO A 64 -6.06 16.24 -5.74
C PRO A 64 -5.72 16.06 -4.26
N ALA A 65 -6.59 15.41 -3.49
CA ALA A 65 -6.33 15.12 -2.07
C ALA A 65 -5.15 14.16 -1.87
N ALA A 66 -5.01 13.15 -2.73
CA ALA A 66 -3.86 12.23 -2.69
C ALA A 66 -2.56 12.97 -3.04
N PHE A 67 -2.59 13.83 -4.05
CA PHE A 67 -1.44 14.67 -4.43
C PHE A 67 -0.97 15.56 -3.27
N GLN A 68 -1.88 16.19 -2.54
CA GLN A 68 -1.56 17.02 -1.37
C GLN A 68 -0.99 16.21 -0.19
N ASN A 69 -1.48 14.98 0.02
CA ASN A 69 -1.06 14.11 1.10
C ASN A 69 0.30 13.42 0.86
N LEU A 70 0.85 13.52 -0.35
CA LEU A 70 2.11 12.88 -0.76
C LEU A 70 3.12 13.94 -1.24
N PRO A 71 3.59 14.83 -0.33
CA PRO A 71 4.28 16.06 -0.71
C PRO A 71 5.75 15.88 -1.13
N TYR A 72 6.34 14.70 -0.90
CA TYR A 72 7.77 14.51 -1.11
C TYR A 72 8.07 13.96 -2.51
N SER A 73 8.53 14.80 -3.41
CA SER A 73 8.99 14.38 -4.76
C SER A 73 10.42 13.85 -4.78
N GLY A 74 11.24 14.22 -3.77
CA GLY A 74 12.62 13.79 -3.62
C GLY A 74 12.92 13.49 -2.14
N PRO A 75 12.48 12.33 -1.60
CA PRO A 75 12.63 12.00 -0.19
C PRO A 75 14.11 11.84 0.18
N LYS A 76 14.46 12.29 1.38
CA LYS A 76 15.82 12.27 1.91
C LYS A 76 16.04 11.20 2.98
N ASN A 77 14.96 10.63 3.49
CA ASN A 77 14.97 9.66 4.58
C ASN A 77 13.75 8.71 4.47
N PRO A 78 13.72 7.60 5.23
CA PRO A 78 12.65 6.62 5.21
C PRO A 78 11.26 7.19 5.53
N TRP A 79 11.18 8.21 6.37
CA TRP A 79 9.92 8.83 6.75
C TRP A 79 9.30 9.60 5.56
N GLU A 80 10.09 10.42 4.88
CA GLU A 80 9.66 11.14 3.68
C GLU A 80 9.31 10.18 2.54
N ALA A 81 10.08 9.08 2.40
CA ALA A 81 9.85 8.06 1.39
C ALA A 81 8.47 7.40 1.49
N ARG A 82 7.95 7.22 2.72
CA ARG A 82 6.60 6.69 2.96
C ARG A 82 5.47 7.60 2.44
N ALA A 83 5.76 8.88 2.22
CA ALA A 83 4.83 9.86 1.68
C ALA A 83 5.32 10.46 0.35
N SER A 84 6.08 9.67 -0.43
CA SER A 84 6.58 10.00 -1.75
C SER A 84 6.01 9.06 -2.80
N LEU A 85 5.15 9.60 -3.69
CA LEU A 85 4.55 8.80 -4.74
C LEU A 85 5.59 8.32 -5.75
N GLN A 86 6.55 9.21 -6.11
CA GLN A 86 7.65 8.87 -7.00
C GLN A 86 8.48 7.72 -6.45
N TYR A 87 8.80 7.75 -5.14
CA TYR A 87 9.61 6.73 -4.50
C TYR A 87 8.92 5.35 -4.51
N VAL A 88 7.66 5.28 -4.06
CA VAL A 88 6.98 3.99 -3.94
C VAL A 88 6.65 3.38 -5.30
N VAL A 89 6.34 4.21 -6.32
CA VAL A 89 6.13 3.72 -7.69
C VAL A 89 7.45 3.29 -8.33
N ALA A 90 8.54 4.05 -8.16
CA ALA A 90 9.87 3.65 -8.62
C ALA A 90 10.29 2.30 -8.03
N THR A 91 10.09 2.14 -6.72
CA THR A 91 10.38 0.89 -6.02
C THR A 91 9.53 -0.27 -6.55
N ALA A 92 8.23 -0.05 -6.78
CA ALA A 92 7.32 -1.05 -7.33
C ALA A 92 7.76 -1.52 -8.73
N LEU A 93 8.20 -0.60 -9.57
CA LEU A 93 8.67 -0.90 -10.92
C LEU A 93 10.02 -1.64 -10.94
N LEU A 94 10.91 -1.37 -9.97
CA LEU A 94 12.27 -1.92 -9.92
C LEU A 94 12.37 -3.25 -9.17
N TYR A 95 11.67 -3.36 -8.05
CA TYR A 95 11.91 -4.40 -7.04
C TYR A 95 10.64 -5.18 -6.64
N GLY A 96 9.49 -4.78 -7.15
CA GLY A 96 8.21 -5.33 -6.71
C GLY A 96 7.62 -4.59 -5.51
N PRO A 97 6.75 -5.23 -4.71
CA PRO A 97 6.03 -4.55 -3.64
C PRO A 97 6.96 -3.78 -2.69
N PRO A 98 6.70 -2.47 -2.42
CA PRO A 98 7.51 -1.69 -1.49
C PRO A 98 7.21 -2.12 -0.04
N LEU A 99 7.98 -3.07 0.46
CA LEU A 99 7.88 -3.62 1.80
C LEU A 99 8.86 -2.90 2.77
N LEU A 100 8.94 -3.35 4.04
CA LEU A 100 9.72 -2.68 5.09
C LEU A 100 11.20 -2.46 4.70
N ASP A 101 11.81 -3.41 3.99
CA ASP A 101 13.22 -3.33 3.56
C ASP A 101 13.48 -2.14 2.62
N GLN A 102 12.45 -1.66 1.94
CA GLN A 102 12.55 -0.53 1.03
C GLN A 102 12.48 0.83 1.75
N PHE A 103 12.21 0.85 3.06
CA PHE A 103 12.12 2.09 3.84
C PHE A 103 13.25 2.19 4.86
N THR A 104 14.48 1.96 4.40
CA THR A 104 15.74 2.17 5.14
C THR A 104 16.53 3.32 4.50
N ASP A 105 17.48 3.91 5.22
CA ASP A 105 18.32 4.98 4.68
C ASP A 105 19.11 4.53 3.45
N THR A 106 19.58 3.27 3.45
CA THR A 106 20.27 2.67 2.31
C THR A 106 19.36 2.55 1.10
N ALA A 107 18.13 2.05 1.27
CA ALA A 107 17.17 1.87 0.18
C ALA A 107 16.73 3.23 -0.41
N VAL A 108 16.51 4.24 0.43
CA VAL A 108 16.15 5.60 -0.02
C VAL A 108 17.30 6.27 -0.77
N SER A 109 18.55 5.88 -0.48
CA SER A 109 19.75 6.38 -1.13
C SER A 109 20.16 5.61 -2.39
N ASP A 110 19.42 4.54 -2.76
CA ASP A 110 19.70 3.73 -3.95
C ASP A 110 19.61 4.58 -5.23
N ASN A 111 20.72 4.65 -5.98
CA ASN A 111 20.82 5.42 -7.21
C ASN A 111 19.83 4.94 -8.29
N ARG A 112 19.56 3.63 -8.38
CA ARG A 112 18.60 3.07 -9.35
C ARG A 112 17.19 3.58 -9.07
N VAL A 113 16.80 3.64 -7.79
CA VAL A 113 15.51 4.21 -7.39
C VAL A 113 15.45 5.69 -7.72
N ARG A 114 16.50 6.46 -7.42
CA ARG A 114 16.58 7.89 -7.72
C ARG A 114 16.53 8.19 -9.22
N GLU A 115 17.21 7.41 -10.02
CA GLU A 115 17.15 7.52 -11.49
C GLU A 115 15.74 7.21 -12.01
N MET A 116 15.10 6.16 -11.51
CA MET A 116 13.71 5.84 -11.88
C MET A 116 12.75 6.93 -11.42
N MET A 117 12.90 7.46 -10.21
CA MET A 117 12.10 8.60 -9.73
C MET A 117 12.20 9.81 -10.65
N GLY A 118 13.38 10.08 -11.22
CA GLY A 118 13.60 11.16 -12.19
C GLY A 118 12.79 11.01 -13.49
N ARG A 119 12.31 9.81 -13.79
CA ARG A 119 11.45 9.51 -14.94
C ARG A 119 9.96 9.59 -14.60
N ILE A 120 9.59 9.80 -13.31
CA ILE A 120 8.20 9.78 -12.84
C ILE A 120 7.68 11.20 -12.67
N THR A 121 6.61 11.52 -13.39
CA THR A 121 5.80 12.72 -13.20
C THR A 121 4.49 12.38 -12.52
N VAL A 122 4.05 13.22 -11.60
CA VAL A 122 2.79 13.06 -10.88
C VAL A 122 1.89 14.25 -11.18
N ASP A 123 0.62 13.99 -11.47
CA ASP A 123 -0.39 15.02 -11.64
C ASP A 123 -1.68 14.70 -10.86
N ALA A 124 -2.48 15.73 -10.63
CA ALA A 124 -3.73 15.68 -9.88
C ALA A 124 -4.94 15.64 -10.83
N SER A 125 -4.90 14.78 -11.85
CA SER A 125 -5.93 14.73 -12.91
C SER A 125 -7.01 13.66 -12.71
N GLU A 126 -6.86 12.75 -11.74
CA GLU A 126 -7.90 11.77 -11.43
C GLU A 126 -9.12 12.44 -10.79
N THR A 127 -10.30 11.99 -11.19
CA THR A 127 -11.54 12.46 -10.60
C THR A 127 -11.67 11.99 -9.16
N PRO A 128 -11.87 12.89 -8.19
CA PRO A 128 -12.09 12.49 -6.80
C PRO A 128 -13.35 11.62 -6.68
N THR A 129 -13.27 10.60 -5.85
CA THR A 129 -14.39 9.74 -5.48
C THR A 129 -14.57 9.77 -3.96
N PRO A 130 -15.74 9.33 -3.43
CA PRO A 130 -15.89 9.13 -1.98
C PRO A 130 -14.99 8.03 -1.41
N LEU A 131 -14.29 7.28 -2.27
CA LEU A 131 -13.43 6.15 -1.88
C LEU A 131 -12.09 6.62 -1.29
N ILE A 132 -11.59 5.90 -0.30
CA ILE A 132 -10.28 6.12 0.30
C ILE A 132 -9.54 4.78 0.37
N PRO A 133 -8.38 4.61 -0.30
CA PRO A 133 -7.74 5.58 -1.19
C PRO A 133 -8.53 5.84 -2.48
N ASN A 134 -8.33 7.03 -3.05
CA ASN A 134 -8.88 7.34 -4.38
C ASN A 134 -8.23 6.50 -5.48
N PRO A 135 -8.89 6.30 -6.63
CA PRO A 135 -8.31 5.67 -7.80
C PRO A 135 -7.01 6.34 -8.24
N SER A 136 -6.14 5.57 -8.88
CA SER A 136 -4.94 6.08 -9.53
C SER A 136 -4.74 5.42 -10.89
N THR A 137 -4.16 6.17 -11.83
CA THR A 137 -3.72 5.66 -13.13
C THR A 137 -2.21 5.79 -13.24
N VAL A 138 -1.54 4.70 -13.63
CA VAL A 138 -0.11 4.69 -13.98
C VAL A 138 0.01 4.44 -15.47
N ALA A 139 0.73 5.32 -16.17
CA ALA A 139 1.08 5.17 -17.58
C ALA A 139 2.60 5.11 -17.71
N VAL A 140 3.11 4.05 -18.34
CA VAL A 140 4.53 3.81 -18.59
C VAL A 140 4.79 3.91 -20.08
N THR A 141 5.66 4.83 -20.48
CA THR A 141 6.19 4.93 -21.84
C THR A 141 7.48 4.14 -21.91
N LEU A 142 7.55 3.21 -22.85
CA LEU A 142 8.74 2.40 -23.10
C LEU A 142 9.64 3.05 -24.17
N THR A 143 10.92 2.73 -24.14
CA THR A 143 11.84 3.02 -25.24
C THR A 143 11.25 2.47 -26.55
N GLY A 144 11.08 3.35 -27.54
CA GLY A 144 10.35 3.02 -28.78
C GLY A 144 8.91 3.53 -28.81
N GLY A 145 8.48 4.28 -27.80
CA GLY A 145 7.23 5.06 -27.81
C GLY A 145 5.95 4.28 -27.46
N ARG A 146 6.05 2.98 -27.18
CA ARG A 146 4.88 2.20 -26.71
C ARG A 146 4.44 2.66 -25.32
N VAL A 147 3.16 2.97 -25.16
CA VAL A 147 2.58 3.36 -23.87
C VAL A 147 1.74 2.22 -23.31
N LEU A 148 2.02 1.85 -22.07
CA LEU A 148 1.25 0.90 -21.26
C LEU A 148 0.56 1.70 -20.15
N HIS A 149 -0.69 1.41 -19.85
CA HIS A 149 -1.39 2.08 -18.75
C HIS A 149 -2.27 1.10 -17.98
N HIS A 150 -2.41 1.37 -16.70
CA HIS A 150 -3.33 0.63 -15.82
C HIS A 150 -3.95 1.57 -14.80
N ARG A 151 -5.26 1.41 -14.59
CA ARG A 151 -6.02 2.16 -13.59
C ARG A 151 -6.54 1.21 -12.53
N VAL A 152 -6.30 1.56 -11.26
CA VAL A 152 -6.79 0.81 -10.10
C VAL A 152 -7.83 1.63 -9.37
N GLU A 153 -9.01 1.05 -9.20
CA GLU A 153 -10.14 1.66 -8.49
C GLU A 153 -10.01 1.48 -6.97
N PHE A 154 -9.74 0.24 -6.54
CA PHE A 154 -9.59 -0.13 -5.14
C PHE A 154 -8.21 -0.75 -4.93
N ALA A 155 -7.47 -0.22 -3.96
CA ALA A 155 -6.23 -0.85 -3.54
C ALA A 155 -6.50 -2.21 -2.88
N ARG A 156 -5.57 -3.14 -3.02
CA ARG A 156 -5.62 -4.42 -2.30
C ARG A 156 -5.66 -4.18 -0.79
N GLY A 157 -6.57 -4.85 -0.09
CA GLY A 157 -6.85 -4.62 1.33
C GLY A 157 -7.93 -3.57 1.62
N HIS A 158 -8.50 -2.93 0.58
CA HIS A 158 -9.72 -2.12 0.72
C HIS A 158 -10.93 -3.04 1.04
N PRO A 159 -11.97 -2.59 1.80
CA PRO A 159 -13.15 -3.41 2.08
C PRO A 159 -13.85 -3.99 0.83
N ALA A 160 -13.80 -3.29 -0.30
CA ALA A 160 -14.31 -3.79 -1.59
C ALA A 160 -13.35 -4.78 -2.29
N LEU A 161 -12.11 -4.89 -1.85
CA LEU A 161 -11.10 -5.82 -2.36
C LEU A 161 -10.24 -6.33 -1.19
N PRO A 162 -10.84 -7.08 -0.24
CA PRO A 162 -10.17 -7.50 0.98
C PRO A 162 -9.01 -8.45 0.70
N LEU A 163 -8.07 -8.51 1.64
CA LEU A 163 -7.03 -9.55 1.64
C LEU A 163 -7.69 -10.89 1.97
N ASP A 164 -7.24 -11.95 1.32
CA ASP A 164 -7.58 -13.31 1.71
C ASP A 164 -6.70 -13.79 2.89
N ALA A 165 -6.99 -14.98 3.38
CA ALA A 165 -6.29 -15.52 4.55
C ALA A 165 -4.79 -15.73 4.29
N GLU A 166 -4.42 -16.14 3.08
CA GLU A 166 -3.02 -16.39 2.70
C GLU A 166 -2.23 -15.08 2.62
N GLU A 167 -2.84 -14.02 2.09
CA GLU A 167 -2.25 -12.68 2.03
C GLU A 167 -2.08 -12.06 3.42
N LEU A 168 -3.03 -12.31 4.33
CA LEU A 168 -2.93 -11.88 5.73
C LEU A 168 -1.78 -12.59 6.44
N ASP A 169 -1.66 -13.91 6.25
CA ASP A 169 -0.56 -14.69 6.81
C ASP A 169 0.79 -14.26 6.24
N ALA A 170 0.88 -14.06 4.93
CA ALA A 170 2.09 -13.58 4.28
C ALA A 170 2.52 -12.21 4.82
N LYS A 171 1.55 -11.30 5.02
CA LYS A 171 1.80 -10.00 5.64
C LYS A 171 2.28 -10.15 7.09
N PHE A 172 1.63 -10.99 7.89
CA PHE A 172 2.03 -11.24 9.27
C PHE A 172 3.44 -11.84 9.34
N LEU A 173 3.70 -12.92 8.58
CA LEU A 173 5.01 -13.55 8.46
C LEU A 173 6.10 -12.53 8.10
N TYR A 174 5.84 -11.71 7.08
CA TYR A 174 6.80 -10.70 6.63
C TYR A 174 7.11 -9.67 7.71
N CYS A 175 6.09 -9.18 8.42
CA CYS A 175 6.29 -8.15 9.46
C CYS A 175 6.94 -8.73 10.73
N SER A 176 6.52 -9.94 11.15
CA SER A 176 6.95 -10.54 12.41
C SER A 176 8.37 -11.10 12.39
N ARG A 177 8.88 -11.48 11.20
CA ARG A 177 10.24 -12.05 11.03
C ARG A 177 11.38 -11.17 11.55
N TYR A 178 11.13 -9.87 11.76
CA TYR A 178 12.13 -8.95 12.32
C TYR A 178 12.18 -8.96 13.84
N ILE A 179 11.20 -9.62 14.49
CA ILE A 179 11.01 -9.53 15.94
C ILE A 179 10.83 -10.92 16.54
N LEU A 180 10.12 -11.84 15.88
CA LEU A 180 9.76 -13.14 16.41
C LEU A 180 10.57 -14.28 15.78
N PRO A 181 10.90 -15.34 16.55
CA PRO A 181 11.44 -16.58 16.02
C PRO A 181 10.45 -17.29 15.08
N PRO A 182 10.92 -18.09 14.10
CA PRO A 182 10.04 -18.74 13.11
C PRO A 182 8.95 -19.63 13.72
N ASP A 183 9.25 -20.40 14.75
CA ASP A 183 8.30 -21.27 15.47
C ASP A 183 7.20 -20.47 16.19
N HIS A 184 7.53 -19.30 16.73
CA HIS A 184 6.55 -18.38 17.31
C HIS A 184 5.62 -17.78 16.24
N ILE A 185 6.14 -17.48 15.04
CA ILE A 185 5.35 -16.95 13.95
C ILE A 185 4.30 -17.97 13.49
N GLU A 186 4.72 -19.22 13.26
CA GLU A 186 3.82 -20.31 12.86
C GLU A 186 2.76 -20.57 13.93
N GLY A 187 3.19 -20.62 15.20
CA GLY A 187 2.30 -20.78 16.35
C GLY A 187 1.26 -19.66 16.45
N ALA A 188 1.68 -18.41 16.25
CA ALA A 188 0.77 -17.25 16.27
C ALA A 188 -0.25 -17.31 15.13
N ILE A 189 0.18 -17.59 13.89
CA ILE A 189 -0.72 -17.75 12.74
C ILE A 189 -1.77 -18.82 13.03
N HIS A 190 -1.34 -19.97 13.52
CA HIS A 190 -2.26 -21.07 13.87
C HIS A 190 -3.28 -20.64 14.93
N GLN A 191 -2.85 -19.94 15.98
CA GLN A 191 -3.76 -19.46 17.02
C GLN A 191 -4.71 -18.38 16.52
N PHE A 192 -4.24 -17.39 15.71
CA PHE A 192 -5.12 -16.38 15.13
C PHE A 192 -6.19 -16.97 14.23
N ARG A 193 -5.86 -18.00 13.44
CA ARG A 193 -6.84 -18.69 12.58
C ARG A 193 -7.88 -19.49 13.33
N ASN A 194 -7.63 -19.79 14.62
CA ASN A 194 -8.52 -20.56 15.48
C ASN A 194 -8.94 -19.77 16.74
N LEU A 195 -8.91 -18.44 16.66
CA LEU A 195 -9.10 -17.54 17.82
C LEU A 195 -10.42 -17.80 18.54
N GLU A 196 -11.50 -18.09 17.81
CA GLU A 196 -12.82 -18.40 18.37
C GLU A 196 -12.88 -19.71 19.18
N ASN A 197 -11.88 -20.59 19.01
CA ASN A 197 -11.78 -21.85 19.74
C ASN A 197 -10.78 -21.81 20.91
N ILE A 198 -10.12 -20.65 21.12
CA ILE A 198 -9.13 -20.48 22.18
C ILE A 198 -9.85 -20.05 23.46
N ALA A 199 -9.76 -20.90 24.51
CA ALA A 199 -10.37 -20.62 25.79
C ALA A 199 -9.62 -19.54 26.59
N ASP A 200 -8.30 -19.38 26.37
CA ASP A 200 -7.42 -18.43 27.04
C ASP A 200 -6.38 -17.86 26.08
N VAL A 201 -6.42 -16.55 25.88
CA VAL A 201 -5.51 -15.83 24.97
C VAL A 201 -4.11 -15.56 25.57
N THR A 202 -3.86 -15.95 26.82
CA THR A 202 -2.58 -15.73 27.49
C THR A 202 -1.42 -16.41 26.75
N GLY A 203 -1.68 -17.61 26.19
CA GLY A 203 -0.71 -18.31 25.36
C GLY A 203 -0.31 -17.55 24.10
N LEU A 204 -1.30 -16.95 23.41
CA LEU A 204 -1.06 -16.09 22.25
C LEU A 204 -0.27 -14.83 22.63
N ALA A 205 -0.63 -14.18 23.74
CA ALA A 205 0.09 -13.02 24.23
C ALA A 205 1.55 -13.34 24.56
N SER A 206 1.82 -14.53 25.14
CA SER A 206 3.18 -14.99 25.44
C SER A 206 4.02 -15.24 24.18
N ILE A 207 3.42 -15.80 23.12
CA ILE A 207 4.09 -15.99 21.82
C ILE A 207 4.47 -14.66 21.19
N LEU A 208 3.60 -13.65 21.28
CA LEU A 208 3.80 -12.33 20.67
C LEU A 208 4.69 -11.41 21.51
N GLY A 209 4.73 -11.60 22.81
CA GLY A 209 5.46 -10.74 23.74
C GLY A 209 6.96 -11.03 23.84
N GLY A 210 7.45 -12.13 23.25
CA GLY A 210 8.87 -12.49 23.20
C GLY A 210 9.40 -13.05 24.51
#